data_d4081a9057024dee76813722636fc9d3
#
_entry.id   d4081a9057024dee76813722636fc9d3
#
_cell.length_a   1.000
_cell.length_b   1.000
_cell.length_c   1.000
_cell.angle_alpha   90.00
_cell.angle_beta   90.00
_cell.angle_gamma   90.00
#
_symmetry.space_group_name_H-M   'P 1'
#
loop_
_entity.id
_entity.type
_entity.pdbx_description
1 polymer ?
#
loop_
_entity_poly.entity_id
_entity_poly.type
_entity_poly.pdbx_seq_one_letter_code
_entity_poly.pdbx_strand_id
1 'polypeptide(L)'
;MPDWLTLEGRSALVVGAGGLGRASALSLAARGARVALVDVNEDRLNAVTRAAKEAGGDVRPLVADLRTAQACRAAVEQAVGLAGIPQVFLHAVGRNVRKPVLDLDDADWEETVRLNLSTAYWLGRAVGRLMVARRYGRMVFVSSVSGLLAHADHAPYAATKGGMNQLLRVMAREWAAHGVTVNAVAPGYIETDLTKDYLDAGDHRESLESLVPAGRLGRPEEVADAVTFLASDRARFITGQVLYIDGGRTLV
;
A
#
# COMPACT_ATOMS: atom_id res chain seq x y z
N MET A 1 6.03 -17.54 -23.20
CA MET A 1 4.99 -18.08 -22.30
C MET A 1 4.10 -16.92 -21.90
N PRO A 2 2.77 -17.09 -21.80
CA PRO A 2 1.95 -16.01 -21.28
C PRO A 2 2.44 -15.62 -19.88
N ASP A 3 2.45 -14.32 -19.57
CA ASP A 3 2.83 -13.83 -18.24
C ASP A 3 1.90 -14.47 -17.19
N TRP A 4 2.44 -15.29 -16.32
CA TRP A 4 1.69 -16.03 -15.31
C TRP A 4 1.10 -15.12 -14.21
N LEU A 5 1.52 -13.85 -14.16
CA LEU A 5 1.01 -12.79 -13.28
C LEU A 5 0.11 -11.79 -14.04
N THR A 6 -0.38 -12.14 -15.23
CA THR A 6 -1.22 -11.20 -16.01
C THR A 6 -2.42 -10.71 -15.23
N LEU A 7 -2.70 -9.42 -15.36
CA LEU A 7 -3.87 -8.72 -14.82
C LEU A 7 -4.71 -8.12 -15.96
N GLU A 8 -4.59 -8.68 -17.16
CA GLU A 8 -5.28 -8.25 -18.37
C GLU A 8 -6.78 -8.03 -18.10
N GLY A 9 -7.27 -6.85 -18.45
CA GLY A 9 -8.66 -6.48 -18.27
C GLY A 9 -9.12 -6.25 -16.82
N ARG A 10 -8.26 -6.41 -15.82
CA ARG A 10 -8.59 -6.13 -14.43
C ARG A 10 -8.64 -4.64 -14.14
N SER A 11 -9.57 -4.24 -13.27
CA SER A 11 -9.64 -2.89 -12.73
C SER A 11 -8.93 -2.85 -11.38
N ALA A 12 -8.03 -1.91 -11.20
CA ALA A 12 -7.31 -1.69 -9.94
C ALA A 12 -7.58 -0.29 -9.40
N LEU A 13 -7.72 -0.18 -8.08
CA LEU A 13 -7.70 1.07 -7.34
C LEU A 13 -6.45 1.09 -6.46
N VAL A 14 -5.57 2.03 -6.72
CA VAL A 14 -4.36 2.29 -5.91
C VAL A 14 -4.52 3.63 -5.22
N VAL A 15 -4.37 3.68 -3.91
CA VAL A 15 -4.38 4.93 -3.13
C VAL A 15 -3.02 5.20 -2.53
N GLY A 16 -2.49 6.40 -2.85
CA GLY A 16 -1.12 6.83 -2.57
C GLY A 16 -0.21 6.68 -3.79
N ALA A 17 0.25 7.81 -4.34
CA ALA A 17 1.16 7.88 -5.50
C ALA A 17 2.64 8.10 -5.10
N GLY A 18 2.99 7.93 -3.81
CA GLY A 18 4.36 7.94 -3.33
C GLY A 18 5.14 6.68 -3.72
N GLY A 19 6.43 6.59 -3.38
CA GLY A 19 7.38 5.57 -3.85
C GLY A 19 6.82 4.16 -4.05
N LEU A 20 6.25 3.54 -3.00
CA LEU A 20 5.69 2.18 -3.09
C LEU A 20 4.39 2.11 -3.91
N GLY A 21 3.51 3.11 -3.75
CA GLY A 21 2.27 3.18 -4.52
C GLY A 21 2.54 3.43 -6.00
N ARG A 22 3.51 4.32 -6.32
CA ARG A 22 3.98 4.55 -7.69
C ARG A 22 4.49 3.27 -8.33
N ALA A 23 5.46 2.59 -7.69
CA ALA A 23 6.04 1.36 -8.23
C ALA A 23 4.97 0.28 -8.44
N SER A 24 4.05 0.13 -7.47
CA SER A 24 2.95 -0.83 -7.58
C SER A 24 1.96 -0.48 -8.68
N ALA A 25 1.57 0.80 -8.82
CA ALA A 25 0.66 1.24 -9.89
C ALA A 25 1.25 0.96 -11.28
N LEU A 26 2.54 1.26 -11.47
CA LEU A 26 3.25 0.97 -12.71
C LEU A 26 3.35 -0.54 -12.97
N SER A 27 3.67 -1.34 -11.97
CA SER A 27 3.76 -2.80 -12.09
C SER A 27 2.41 -3.43 -12.46
N LEU A 28 1.30 -2.99 -11.82
CA LEU A 28 -0.05 -3.46 -12.14
C LEU A 28 -0.47 -3.07 -13.57
N ALA A 29 -0.20 -1.83 -13.97
CA ALA A 29 -0.52 -1.33 -15.31
C ALA A 29 0.31 -2.04 -16.41
N ALA A 30 1.59 -2.30 -16.18
CA ALA A 30 2.44 -3.04 -17.11
C ALA A 30 1.95 -4.49 -17.35
N ARG A 31 1.13 -5.03 -16.43
CA ARG A 31 0.52 -6.37 -16.55
C ARG A 31 -0.92 -6.34 -17.07
N GLY A 32 -1.34 -5.21 -17.67
CA GLY A 32 -2.63 -5.05 -18.34
C GLY A 32 -3.78 -4.61 -17.43
N ALA A 33 -3.54 -4.23 -16.18
CA ALA A 33 -4.57 -3.66 -15.34
C ALA A 33 -4.87 -2.20 -15.73
N ARG A 34 -6.15 -1.81 -15.69
CA ARG A 34 -6.56 -0.40 -15.69
C ARG A 34 -6.53 0.12 -14.27
N VAL A 35 -5.68 1.09 -14.00
CA VAL A 35 -5.42 1.58 -12.64
C VAL A 35 -6.03 2.96 -12.43
N ALA A 36 -7.00 3.11 -11.51
CA ALA A 36 -7.32 4.40 -10.93
C ALA A 36 -6.31 4.67 -9.80
N LEU A 37 -5.53 5.75 -9.92
CA LEU A 37 -4.52 6.14 -8.96
C LEU A 37 -4.97 7.40 -8.22
N VAL A 38 -5.09 7.32 -6.89
CA VAL A 38 -5.59 8.40 -6.03
C VAL A 38 -4.46 8.95 -5.16
N ASP A 39 -4.28 10.26 -5.17
CA ASP A 39 -3.39 10.99 -4.24
C ASP A 39 -3.91 12.43 -4.07
N VAL A 40 -3.47 13.11 -3.03
CA VAL A 40 -3.70 14.55 -2.85
C VAL A 40 -2.75 15.40 -3.69
N ASN A 41 -1.61 14.85 -4.07
CA ASN A 41 -0.57 15.53 -4.83
C ASN A 41 -0.72 15.27 -6.33
N GLU A 42 -1.16 16.29 -7.05
CA GLU A 42 -1.39 16.24 -8.50
C GLU A 42 -0.11 16.01 -9.30
N ASP A 43 1.02 16.57 -8.89
CA ASP A 43 2.30 16.40 -9.61
C ASP A 43 2.76 14.94 -9.58
N ARG A 44 2.61 14.27 -8.42
CA ARG A 44 2.89 12.84 -8.31
C ARG A 44 2.00 12.01 -9.23
N LEU A 45 0.71 12.31 -9.25
CA LEU A 45 -0.24 11.63 -10.12
C LEU A 45 0.14 11.80 -11.59
N ASN A 46 0.45 13.02 -12.00
CA ASN A 46 0.84 13.35 -13.38
C ASN A 46 2.14 12.64 -13.79
N ALA A 47 3.14 12.58 -12.88
CA ALA A 47 4.40 11.88 -13.13
C ALA A 47 4.18 10.37 -13.34
N VAL A 48 3.36 9.72 -12.50
CA VAL A 48 3.06 8.28 -12.62
C VAL A 48 2.25 8.00 -13.88
N THR A 49 1.24 8.84 -14.18
CA THR A 49 0.41 8.69 -15.37
C THR A 49 1.22 8.78 -16.66
N ARG A 50 2.16 9.74 -16.71
CA ARG A 50 3.09 9.90 -17.84
C ARG A 50 3.97 8.67 -18.01
N ALA A 51 4.63 8.23 -16.94
CA ALA A 51 5.49 7.06 -16.97
C ALA A 51 4.75 5.78 -17.39
N ALA A 52 3.52 5.60 -16.91
CA ALA A 52 2.67 4.48 -17.31
C ALA A 52 2.34 4.53 -18.81
N LYS A 53 1.95 5.70 -19.33
CA LYS A 53 1.62 5.90 -20.75
C LYS A 53 2.83 5.63 -21.66
N GLU A 54 4.00 6.10 -21.28
CA GLU A 54 5.25 5.84 -22.01
C GLU A 54 5.59 4.34 -22.07
N ALA A 55 5.23 3.58 -21.03
CA ALA A 55 5.37 2.13 -20.97
C ALA A 55 4.18 1.34 -21.56
N GLY A 56 3.17 2.00 -22.15
CA GLY A 56 1.97 1.36 -22.71
C GLY A 56 0.94 0.92 -21.68
N GLY A 57 1.02 1.38 -20.44
CA GLY A 57 0.07 1.06 -19.37
C GLY A 57 -1.08 2.08 -19.26
N ASP A 58 -2.16 1.70 -18.59
CA ASP A 58 -3.37 2.53 -18.38
C ASP A 58 -3.48 2.93 -16.89
N VAL A 59 -2.96 4.11 -16.54
CA VAL A 59 -3.11 4.73 -15.20
C VAL A 59 -3.90 6.03 -15.34
N ARG A 60 -4.99 6.14 -14.57
CA ARG A 60 -5.93 7.27 -14.58
C ARG A 60 -5.87 7.99 -13.24
N PRO A 61 -5.45 9.26 -13.23
CA PRO A 61 -5.26 10.01 -11.99
C PRO A 61 -6.59 10.47 -11.41
N LEU A 62 -6.65 10.53 -10.07
CA LEU A 62 -7.74 11.12 -9.31
C LEU A 62 -7.16 11.89 -8.12
N VAL A 63 -7.32 13.21 -8.13
CA VAL A 63 -6.92 14.06 -6.99
C VAL A 63 -7.99 13.97 -5.90
N ALA A 64 -7.63 13.50 -4.70
CA ALA A 64 -8.55 13.46 -3.57
C ALA A 64 -7.81 13.51 -2.23
N ASP A 65 -8.37 14.29 -1.30
CA ASP A 65 -7.96 14.27 0.11
C ASP A 65 -8.80 13.22 0.86
N LEU A 66 -8.16 12.19 1.37
CA LEU A 66 -8.81 11.02 1.96
C LEU A 66 -9.00 11.11 3.48
N ARG A 67 -8.81 12.29 4.11
CA ARG A 67 -8.85 12.46 5.56
C ARG A 67 -10.24 12.32 6.19
N THR A 68 -11.29 12.06 5.43
CA THR A 68 -12.64 11.81 5.94
C THR A 68 -13.27 10.56 5.33
N ALA A 69 -14.16 9.92 6.08
CA ALA A 69 -14.92 8.77 5.60
C ALA A 69 -15.77 9.09 4.35
N GLN A 70 -16.30 10.31 4.26
CA GLN A 70 -17.08 10.78 3.12
C GLN A 70 -16.20 10.92 1.88
N ALA A 71 -15.04 11.56 2.00
CA ALA A 71 -14.09 11.71 0.91
C ALA A 71 -13.58 10.35 0.39
N CYS A 72 -13.30 9.41 1.31
CA CYS A 72 -12.93 8.04 0.92
C CYS A 72 -14.02 7.35 0.10
N ARG A 73 -15.30 7.48 0.48
CA ARG A 73 -16.41 6.91 -0.31
C ARG A 73 -16.53 7.57 -1.68
N ALA A 74 -16.49 8.91 -1.73
CA ALA A 74 -16.55 9.65 -2.99
C ALA A 74 -15.38 9.29 -3.93
N ALA A 75 -14.17 9.12 -3.40
CA ALA A 75 -13.01 8.69 -4.19
C ALA A 75 -13.19 7.29 -4.78
N VAL A 76 -13.78 6.35 -4.04
CA VAL A 76 -14.10 5.00 -4.56
C VAL A 76 -15.15 5.09 -5.67
N GLU A 77 -16.21 5.89 -5.52
CA GLU A 77 -17.25 6.10 -6.55
C GLU A 77 -16.66 6.70 -7.84
N GLN A 78 -15.81 7.72 -7.71
CA GLN A 78 -15.12 8.34 -8.86
C GLN A 78 -14.15 7.36 -9.53
N ALA A 79 -13.39 6.59 -8.74
CA ALA A 79 -12.49 5.57 -9.27
C ALA A 79 -13.22 4.47 -10.04
N VAL A 80 -14.44 4.10 -9.62
CA VAL A 80 -15.33 3.19 -10.38
C VAL A 80 -15.70 3.79 -11.73
N GLY A 81 -16.00 5.09 -11.80
CA GLY A 81 -16.26 5.78 -13.05
C GLY A 81 -15.04 5.82 -13.98
N LEU A 82 -13.85 5.94 -13.42
CA LEU A 82 -12.61 6.00 -14.19
C LEU A 82 -12.16 4.64 -14.73
N ALA A 83 -12.02 3.63 -13.88
CA ALA A 83 -11.38 2.36 -14.25
C ALA A 83 -12.31 1.14 -14.19
N GLY A 84 -13.53 1.30 -13.72
CA GLY A 84 -14.49 0.23 -13.45
C GLY A 84 -14.43 -0.24 -12.00
N ILE A 85 -15.30 -1.20 -11.63
CA ILE A 85 -15.37 -1.73 -10.27
C ILE A 85 -14.05 -2.42 -9.92
N PRO A 86 -13.35 -2.00 -8.84
CA PRO A 86 -12.05 -2.52 -8.50
C PRO A 86 -12.07 -4.03 -8.22
N GLN A 87 -11.25 -4.77 -8.95
CA GLN A 87 -10.94 -6.19 -8.70
C GLN A 87 -9.65 -6.32 -7.90
N VAL A 88 -8.79 -5.31 -7.96
CA VAL A 88 -7.58 -5.15 -7.16
C VAL A 88 -7.68 -3.85 -6.38
N PHE A 89 -7.32 -3.87 -5.11
CA PHE A 89 -7.22 -2.68 -4.27
C PHE A 89 -5.87 -2.67 -3.56
N LEU A 90 -5.14 -1.57 -3.68
CA LEU A 90 -3.91 -1.31 -2.95
C LEU A 90 -4.06 -0.06 -2.09
N HIS A 91 -3.86 -0.20 -0.78
CA HIS A 91 -3.75 0.91 0.16
C HIS A 91 -2.27 1.18 0.44
N ALA A 92 -1.73 2.27 -0.12
CA ALA A 92 -0.33 2.69 0.03
C ALA A 92 -0.19 4.10 0.63
N VAL A 93 -1.27 4.62 1.23
CA VAL A 93 -1.25 5.90 1.95
C VAL A 93 -0.66 5.71 3.33
N GLY A 94 0.15 6.68 3.76
CA GLY A 94 0.67 6.72 5.10
C GLY A 94 1.64 7.86 5.34
N ARG A 95 1.77 8.23 6.60
CA ARG A 95 2.79 9.16 7.11
C ARG A 95 3.51 8.51 8.27
N ASN A 96 4.73 8.95 8.50
CA ASN A 96 5.51 8.58 9.67
C ASN A 96 6.00 9.86 10.35
N VAL A 97 5.73 9.97 11.64
CA VAL A 97 6.26 11.02 12.53
C VAL A 97 7.25 10.36 13.47
N ARG A 98 8.45 10.91 13.54
CA ARG A 98 9.53 10.39 14.40
C ARG A 98 9.75 11.36 15.55
N LYS A 99 9.21 11.00 16.71
CA LYS A 99 9.37 11.73 17.97
C LYS A 99 9.34 10.73 19.13
N PRO A 100 10.13 10.94 20.20
CA PRO A 100 9.96 10.21 21.46
C PRO A 100 8.48 10.28 21.93
N VAL A 101 8.00 9.22 22.57
CA VAL A 101 6.60 9.16 23.01
C VAL A 101 6.21 10.31 23.92
N LEU A 102 7.13 10.75 24.76
CA LEU A 102 6.89 11.86 25.72
C LEU A 102 6.83 13.23 25.06
N ASP A 103 7.41 13.37 23.85
CA ASP A 103 7.48 14.63 23.10
C ASP A 103 6.45 14.67 21.94
N LEU A 104 5.69 13.58 21.79
CA LEU A 104 4.67 13.46 20.75
C LEU A 104 3.42 14.27 21.16
N ASP A 105 2.96 15.14 20.29
CA ASP A 105 1.70 15.85 20.50
C ASP A 105 0.48 15.03 20.00
N ASP A 106 -0.70 15.33 20.57
CA ASP A 106 -1.94 14.63 20.23
C ASP A 106 -2.33 14.82 18.76
N ALA A 107 -2.01 15.96 18.15
CA ALA A 107 -2.32 16.23 16.75
C ALA A 107 -1.53 15.31 15.79
N ASP A 108 -0.25 15.05 16.09
CA ASP A 108 0.57 14.11 15.31
C ASP A 108 0.03 12.68 15.46
N TRP A 109 -0.40 12.30 16.65
CA TRP A 109 -1.04 11.02 16.90
C TRP A 109 -2.33 10.87 16.08
N GLU A 110 -3.26 11.82 16.24
CA GLU A 110 -4.57 11.78 15.58
C GLU A 110 -4.44 11.76 14.05
N GLU A 111 -3.59 12.62 13.50
CA GLU A 111 -3.41 12.70 12.05
C GLU A 111 -2.75 11.42 11.50
N THR A 112 -1.81 10.81 12.25
CA THR A 112 -1.21 9.55 11.84
C THR A 112 -2.22 8.40 11.89
N VAL A 113 -3.03 8.31 12.94
CA VAL A 113 -4.12 7.32 13.04
C VAL A 113 -5.14 7.54 11.91
N ARG A 114 -5.52 8.77 11.67
CA ARG A 114 -6.48 9.15 10.62
C ARG A 114 -5.99 8.70 9.25
N LEU A 115 -4.75 9.08 8.89
CA LEU A 115 -4.24 8.83 7.56
C LEU A 115 -3.84 7.36 7.34
N ASN A 116 -3.22 6.70 8.32
CA ASN A 116 -2.70 5.35 8.15
C ASN A 116 -3.75 4.26 8.39
N LEU A 117 -4.58 4.39 9.45
CA LEU A 117 -5.48 3.33 9.88
C LEU A 117 -6.94 3.61 9.51
N SER A 118 -7.43 4.84 9.76
CA SER A 118 -8.84 5.15 9.48
C SER A 118 -9.12 5.12 7.98
N THR A 119 -8.20 5.62 7.12
CA THR A 119 -8.37 5.53 5.66
C THR A 119 -8.35 4.08 5.18
N ALA A 120 -7.48 3.23 5.76
CA ALA A 120 -7.44 1.81 5.44
C ALA A 120 -8.79 1.13 5.74
N TYR A 121 -9.41 1.46 6.88
CA TYR A 121 -10.75 0.98 7.22
C TYR A 121 -11.83 1.54 6.29
N TRP A 122 -11.87 2.85 6.06
CA TRP A 122 -12.93 3.48 5.27
C TRP A 122 -12.92 3.02 3.81
N LEU A 123 -11.74 3.02 3.19
CA LEU A 123 -11.53 2.57 1.81
C LEU A 123 -11.73 1.06 1.68
N GLY A 124 -11.10 0.28 2.57
CA GLY A 124 -11.23 -1.17 2.59
C GLY A 124 -12.70 -1.60 2.71
N ARG A 125 -13.48 -0.94 3.59
CA ARG A 125 -14.92 -1.20 3.72
C ARG A 125 -15.71 -0.80 2.47
N ALA A 126 -15.42 0.35 1.85
CA ALA A 126 -16.12 0.82 0.67
C ALA A 126 -15.87 -0.11 -0.54
N VAL A 127 -14.59 -0.44 -0.80
CA VAL A 127 -14.19 -1.36 -1.87
C VAL A 127 -14.65 -2.79 -1.57
N GLY A 128 -14.56 -3.23 -0.31
CA GLY A 128 -14.97 -4.57 0.13
C GLY A 128 -16.44 -4.86 -0.19
N ARG A 129 -17.34 -3.89 -0.02
CA ARG A 129 -18.76 -4.04 -0.41
C ARG A 129 -18.92 -4.37 -1.89
N LEU A 130 -18.15 -3.73 -2.77
CA LEU A 130 -18.17 -3.96 -4.21
C LEU A 130 -17.61 -5.34 -4.57
N MET A 131 -16.50 -5.72 -3.94
CA MET A 131 -15.83 -7.00 -4.17
C MET A 131 -16.66 -8.19 -3.67
N VAL A 132 -17.23 -8.09 -2.46
CA VAL A 132 -18.11 -9.12 -1.87
C VAL A 132 -19.35 -9.34 -2.75
N ALA A 133 -20.01 -8.27 -3.22
CA ALA A 133 -21.15 -8.35 -4.12
C ALA A 133 -20.82 -9.05 -5.45
N ARG A 134 -19.58 -8.90 -5.93
CA ARG A 134 -19.10 -9.53 -7.17
C ARG A 134 -18.43 -10.89 -6.96
N ARG A 135 -18.31 -11.33 -5.71
CA ARG A 135 -17.64 -12.57 -5.30
C ARG A 135 -16.22 -12.70 -5.86
N TYR A 136 -15.52 -11.57 -5.97
CA TYR A 136 -14.13 -11.50 -6.41
C TYR A 136 -13.47 -10.22 -5.87
N GLY A 137 -12.27 -10.36 -5.34
CA GLY A 137 -11.42 -9.23 -4.95
C GLY A 137 -10.03 -9.65 -4.45
N ARG A 138 -9.06 -8.78 -4.68
CA ARG A 138 -7.68 -8.88 -4.21
C ARG A 138 -7.32 -7.58 -3.52
N MET A 139 -7.30 -7.60 -2.19
CA MET A 139 -6.93 -6.43 -1.39
C MET A 139 -5.53 -6.59 -0.84
N VAL A 140 -4.69 -5.58 -1.01
CA VAL A 140 -3.35 -5.51 -0.46
C VAL A 140 -3.19 -4.19 0.31
N PHE A 141 -2.70 -4.28 1.53
CA PHE A 141 -2.37 -3.11 2.35
C PHE A 141 -0.85 -3.00 2.50
N VAL A 142 -0.33 -1.78 2.40
CA VAL A 142 1.07 -1.53 2.72
C VAL A 142 1.21 -1.31 4.21
N SER A 143 1.63 -2.37 4.91
CA SER A 143 1.99 -2.34 6.33
C SER A 143 3.47 -1.90 6.50
N SER A 144 4.17 -2.46 7.45
CA SER A 144 5.58 -2.23 7.73
C SER A 144 6.11 -3.29 8.69
N VAL A 145 7.43 -3.50 8.73
CA VAL A 145 8.09 -4.20 9.83
C VAL A 145 7.79 -3.56 11.19
N SER A 146 7.50 -2.26 11.24
CA SER A 146 7.06 -1.55 12.46
C SER A 146 5.69 -2.00 12.98
N GLY A 147 4.92 -2.77 12.21
CA GLY A 147 3.73 -3.45 12.72
C GLY A 147 4.01 -4.69 13.54
N LEU A 148 5.29 -5.11 13.64
CA LEU A 148 5.80 -6.22 14.44
C LEU A 148 6.92 -5.76 15.38
N LEU A 149 7.91 -5.03 14.86
CA LEU A 149 9.09 -4.60 15.58
C LEU A 149 8.84 -3.27 16.29
N ALA A 150 9.36 -3.14 17.50
CA ALA A 150 9.38 -1.88 18.24
C ALA A 150 10.56 -1.02 17.77
N HIS A 151 10.27 0.02 17.01
CA HIS A 151 11.24 1.06 16.66
C HIS A 151 11.04 2.26 17.59
N ALA A 152 12.11 2.76 18.21
CA ALA A 152 12.06 4.01 18.95
C ALA A 152 11.52 5.15 18.05
N ASP A 153 10.86 6.11 18.65
CA ASP A 153 10.31 7.32 18.00
C ASP A 153 9.23 7.08 16.94
N HIS A 154 8.67 5.86 16.87
CA HIS A 154 7.67 5.49 15.86
C HIS A 154 6.30 5.13 16.45
N ALA A 155 5.95 5.57 17.65
CA ALA A 155 4.77 5.11 18.38
C ALA A 155 3.47 5.16 17.55
N PRO A 156 3.05 6.30 16.97
CA PRO A 156 1.79 6.35 16.21
C PRO A 156 1.85 5.52 14.93
N TYR A 157 3.01 5.50 14.26
CA TYR A 157 3.20 4.72 13.05
C TYR A 157 3.11 3.22 13.35
N ALA A 158 3.86 2.73 14.34
CA ALA A 158 3.87 1.33 14.72
C ALA A 158 2.47 0.87 15.19
N ALA A 159 1.79 1.67 16.02
CA ALA A 159 0.42 1.40 16.45
C ALA A 159 -0.55 1.27 15.26
N THR A 160 -0.45 2.17 14.26
CA THR A 160 -1.30 2.10 13.07
C THR A 160 -1.00 0.90 12.18
N LYS A 161 0.26 0.50 12.04
CA LYS A 161 0.64 -0.67 11.22
C LYS A 161 0.29 -1.98 11.92
N GLY A 162 0.44 -2.07 13.25
CA GLY A 162 -0.06 -3.19 14.06
C GLY A 162 -1.59 -3.31 13.99
N GLY A 163 -2.31 -2.19 14.16
CA GLY A 163 -3.76 -2.13 14.01
C GLY A 163 -4.25 -2.53 12.61
N MET A 164 -3.54 -2.08 11.56
CA MET A 164 -3.81 -2.48 10.18
C MET A 164 -3.64 -3.99 9.97
N ASN A 165 -2.59 -4.59 10.54
CA ASN A 165 -2.34 -6.02 10.47
C ASN A 165 -3.49 -6.84 11.10
N GLN A 166 -4.12 -6.34 12.15
CA GLN A 166 -5.27 -7.01 12.74
C GLN A 166 -6.56 -6.73 11.97
N LEU A 167 -6.78 -5.50 11.51
CA LEU A 167 -7.93 -5.11 10.70
C LEU A 167 -8.07 -5.99 9.44
N LEU A 168 -6.97 -6.17 8.70
CA LEU A 168 -6.99 -6.99 7.49
C LEU A 168 -7.31 -8.47 7.77
N ARG A 169 -6.90 -9.02 8.92
CA ARG A 169 -7.24 -10.40 9.31
C ARG A 169 -8.73 -10.57 9.54
N VAL A 170 -9.39 -9.58 10.15
CA VAL A 170 -10.84 -9.58 10.33
C VAL A 170 -11.54 -9.52 8.98
N MET A 171 -11.15 -8.57 8.11
CA MET A 171 -11.69 -8.46 6.75
C MET A 171 -11.48 -9.76 5.95
N ALA A 172 -10.30 -10.37 6.03
CA ALA A 172 -9.99 -11.62 5.38
C ALA A 172 -10.92 -12.75 5.83
N ARG A 173 -11.13 -12.89 7.14
CA ARG A 173 -12.01 -13.92 7.71
C ARG A 173 -13.45 -13.74 7.26
N GLU A 174 -13.96 -12.51 7.28
CA GLU A 174 -15.34 -12.21 6.92
C GLU A 174 -15.62 -12.39 5.42
N TRP A 175 -14.64 -12.10 4.55
CA TRP A 175 -14.87 -11.99 3.11
C TRP A 175 -14.32 -13.17 2.30
N ALA A 176 -13.58 -14.10 2.92
CA ALA A 176 -13.00 -15.25 2.22
C ALA A 176 -14.06 -16.11 1.51
N ALA A 177 -15.21 -16.38 2.15
CA ALA A 177 -16.32 -17.14 1.57
C ALA A 177 -16.97 -16.45 0.35
N HIS A 178 -16.65 -15.17 0.14
CA HIS A 178 -17.08 -14.36 -1.02
C HIS A 178 -16.00 -14.26 -2.10
N GLY A 179 -14.94 -15.06 -2.05
CA GLY A 179 -13.87 -15.04 -3.06
C GLY A 179 -12.94 -13.82 -3.00
N VAL A 180 -12.97 -13.08 -1.88
CA VAL A 180 -12.11 -11.92 -1.64
C VAL A 180 -10.93 -12.32 -0.76
N THR A 181 -9.71 -12.02 -1.20
CA THR A 181 -8.51 -12.15 -0.36
C THR A 181 -8.08 -10.77 0.14
N VAL A 182 -7.64 -10.72 1.39
CA VAL A 182 -7.16 -9.49 2.04
C VAL A 182 -5.82 -9.80 2.69
N ASN A 183 -4.75 -9.16 2.22
CA ASN A 183 -3.39 -9.38 2.69
C ASN A 183 -2.65 -8.04 2.89
N ALA A 184 -1.48 -8.09 3.48
CA ALA A 184 -0.55 -6.97 3.52
C ALA A 184 0.83 -7.37 3.01
N VAL A 185 1.54 -6.39 2.46
CA VAL A 185 2.99 -6.39 2.36
C VAL A 185 3.55 -5.55 3.50
N ALA A 186 4.60 -6.01 4.16
CA ALA A 186 5.26 -5.32 5.27
C ALA A 186 6.73 -5.05 4.91
N PRO A 187 7.00 -3.92 4.23
CA PRO A 187 8.37 -3.56 3.87
C PRO A 187 9.23 -3.28 5.09
N GLY A 188 10.52 -3.62 4.98
CA GLY A 188 11.58 -3.15 5.84
C GLY A 188 12.06 -1.76 5.45
N TYR A 189 13.37 -1.57 5.42
CA TYR A 189 13.99 -0.32 4.98
C TYR A 189 14.08 -0.30 3.45
N ILE A 190 13.22 0.53 2.84
CA ILE A 190 13.12 0.67 1.37
C ILE A 190 13.60 2.06 0.97
N GLU A 191 14.43 2.13 -0.05
CA GLU A 191 14.88 3.39 -0.65
C GLU A 191 13.75 3.98 -1.50
N THR A 192 13.19 5.11 -1.03
CA THR A 192 12.10 5.83 -1.70
C THR A 192 12.41 7.33 -1.68
N ASP A 193 11.72 8.12 -2.50
CA ASP A 193 11.84 9.58 -2.44
C ASP A 193 11.55 10.12 -1.03
N LEU A 194 10.67 9.48 -0.27
CA LEU A 194 10.33 9.86 1.11
C LEU A 194 11.45 9.59 2.11
N THR A 195 12.28 8.59 1.86
CA THR A 195 13.36 8.18 2.75
C THR A 195 14.72 8.72 2.33
N LYS A 196 14.83 9.24 1.12
CA LYS A 196 16.09 9.65 0.51
C LYS A 196 16.85 10.67 1.36
N ASP A 197 16.21 11.78 1.72
CA ASP A 197 16.87 12.85 2.49
C ASP A 197 17.37 12.33 3.86
N TYR A 198 16.62 11.42 4.48
CA TYR A 198 17.02 10.77 5.72
C TYR A 198 18.21 9.82 5.50
N LEU A 199 18.20 9.05 4.41
CA LEU A 199 19.24 8.08 4.09
C LEU A 199 20.56 8.76 3.68
N ASP A 200 20.46 9.93 3.03
CA ASP A 200 21.62 10.69 2.56
C ASP A 200 22.24 11.58 3.66
N ALA A 201 21.61 11.65 4.85
CA ALA A 201 22.10 12.41 5.99
C ALA A 201 23.03 11.57 6.88
N GLY A 202 24.32 11.93 6.93
CA GLY A 202 25.31 11.24 7.77
C GLY A 202 25.43 9.74 7.47
N ASP A 203 25.57 8.93 8.52
CA ASP A 203 25.79 7.47 8.43
C ASP A 203 24.49 6.65 8.48
N HIS A 204 23.31 7.28 8.23
CA HIS A 204 22.02 6.62 8.39
C HIS A 204 21.85 5.43 7.44
N ARG A 205 22.32 5.55 6.19
CA ARG A 205 22.27 4.45 5.22
C ARG A 205 23.01 3.23 5.74
N GLU A 206 24.29 3.37 6.08
CA GLU A 206 25.13 2.28 6.57
C GLU A 206 24.56 1.67 7.86
N SER A 207 24.09 2.53 8.78
CA SER A 207 23.43 2.09 10.00
C SER A 207 22.20 1.22 9.73
N LEU A 208 21.34 1.60 8.79
CA LEU A 208 20.16 0.80 8.44
C LEU A 208 20.52 -0.47 7.67
N GLU A 209 21.48 -0.42 6.76
CA GLU A 209 21.95 -1.60 6.01
C GLU A 209 22.56 -2.65 6.94
N SER A 210 23.29 -2.23 7.99
CA SER A 210 23.86 -3.14 8.99
C SER A 210 22.81 -3.92 9.79
N LEU A 211 21.57 -3.40 9.88
CA LEU A 211 20.45 -4.07 10.54
C LEU A 211 19.72 -5.07 9.63
N VAL A 212 20.07 -5.13 8.34
CA VAL A 212 19.41 -6.00 7.35
C VAL A 212 20.33 -7.17 7.00
N PRO A 213 19.97 -8.43 7.28
CA PRO A 213 20.81 -9.58 6.94
C PRO A 213 21.21 -9.65 5.45
N ALA A 214 20.38 -9.15 4.54
CA ALA A 214 20.71 -9.06 3.12
C ALA A 214 21.79 -8.00 2.80
N GLY A 215 22.25 -7.19 3.79
CA GLY A 215 23.32 -6.21 3.65
C GLY A 215 23.00 -5.01 2.76
N ARG A 216 21.74 -4.73 2.49
CA ARG A 216 21.29 -3.60 1.67
C ARG A 216 19.87 -3.17 1.98
N LEU A 217 19.51 -1.99 1.55
CA LEU A 217 18.12 -1.54 1.51
C LEU A 217 17.35 -2.23 0.38
N GLY A 218 16.04 -2.35 0.54
CA GLY A 218 15.15 -2.82 -0.52
C GLY A 218 14.81 -1.70 -1.50
N ARG A 219 14.31 -2.08 -2.68
CA ARG A 219 13.82 -1.16 -3.71
C ARG A 219 12.30 -1.20 -3.80
N PRO A 220 11.63 -0.10 -4.20
CA PRO A 220 10.18 -0.06 -4.37
C PRO A 220 9.65 -1.17 -5.29
N GLU A 221 10.40 -1.55 -6.33
CA GLU A 221 10.03 -2.59 -7.28
C GLU A 221 9.94 -3.97 -6.61
N GLU A 222 10.80 -4.27 -5.64
CA GLU A 222 10.77 -5.55 -4.90
C GLU A 222 9.48 -5.67 -4.05
N VAL A 223 8.96 -4.55 -3.56
CA VAL A 223 7.65 -4.51 -2.89
C VAL A 223 6.52 -4.61 -3.90
N ALA A 224 6.63 -3.93 -5.05
CA ALA A 224 5.62 -3.96 -6.11
C ALA A 224 5.44 -5.35 -6.72
N ASP A 225 6.51 -6.15 -6.83
CA ASP A 225 6.43 -7.54 -7.29
C ASP A 225 5.59 -8.40 -6.34
N ALA A 226 5.79 -8.25 -5.03
CA ALA A 226 4.98 -8.94 -4.03
C ALA A 226 3.51 -8.47 -4.04
N VAL A 227 3.26 -7.18 -4.21
CA VAL A 227 1.91 -6.63 -4.40
C VAL A 227 1.25 -7.25 -5.61
N THR A 228 1.95 -7.31 -6.75
CA THR A 228 1.44 -7.86 -8.00
C THR A 228 1.13 -9.36 -7.87
N PHE A 229 1.98 -10.13 -7.19
CA PHE A 229 1.70 -11.53 -6.88
C PHE A 229 0.41 -11.68 -6.05
N LEU A 230 0.28 -10.92 -4.96
CA LEU A 230 -0.91 -10.97 -4.09
C LEU A 230 -2.18 -10.46 -4.79
N ALA A 231 -2.05 -9.57 -5.78
CA ALA A 231 -3.14 -9.08 -6.62
C ALA A 231 -3.58 -10.08 -7.70
N SER A 232 -2.79 -11.09 -8.00
CA SER A 232 -3.03 -12.07 -9.05
C SER A 232 -3.92 -13.24 -8.57
N ASP A 233 -4.41 -14.04 -9.52
CA ASP A 233 -5.14 -15.28 -9.21
C ASP A 233 -4.23 -16.40 -8.67
N ARG A 234 -2.90 -16.22 -8.72
CA ARG A 234 -1.94 -17.16 -8.13
C ARG A 234 -1.98 -17.15 -6.61
N ALA A 235 -2.37 -16.01 -6.03
CA ALA A 235 -2.52 -15.85 -4.58
C ALA A 235 -3.95 -16.12 -4.07
N ARG A 236 -4.84 -16.74 -4.86
CA ARG A 236 -6.27 -16.89 -4.51
C ARG A 236 -6.56 -17.71 -3.22
N PHE A 237 -5.57 -18.45 -2.72
CA PHE A 237 -5.68 -19.21 -1.48
C PHE A 237 -4.86 -18.58 -0.33
N ILE A 238 -4.31 -17.40 -0.56
CA ILE A 238 -3.56 -16.63 0.44
C ILE A 238 -4.45 -15.49 0.92
N THR A 239 -4.85 -15.52 2.20
CA THR A 239 -5.66 -14.45 2.80
C THR A 239 -5.35 -14.30 4.28
N GLY A 240 -5.45 -13.08 4.83
CA GLY A 240 -5.13 -12.74 6.20
C GLY A 240 -3.63 -12.71 6.51
N GLN A 241 -2.77 -12.73 5.49
CA GLN A 241 -1.32 -12.80 5.68
C GLN A 241 -0.66 -11.43 5.61
N VAL A 242 0.43 -11.30 6.38
CA VAL A 242 1.36 -10.17 6.32
C VAL A 242 2.67 -10.71 5.76
N LEU A 243 2.99 -10.36 4.52
CA LEU A 243 4.22 -10.78 3.85
C LEU A 243 5.32 -9.74 4.09
N TYR A 244 6.35 -10.12 4.83
CA TYR A 244 7.50 -9.26 5.09
C TYR A 244 8.43 -9.22 3.88
N ILE A 245 8.80 -8.01 3.45
CA ILE A 245 9.74 -7.75 2.35
C ILE A 245 10.85 -6.87 2.95
N ASP A 246 11.75 -7.48 3.68
CA ASP A 246 12.60 -6.78 4.64
C ASP A 246 14.07 -7.25 4.64
N GLY A 247 14.47 -8.12 3.71
CA GLY A 247 15.83 -8.65 3.64
C GLY A 247 16.27 -9.42 4.89
N GLY A 248 15.31 -9.92 5.69
CA GLY A 248 15.56 -10.65 6.93
C GLY A 248 15.58 -9.77 8.19
N ARG A 249 15.23 -8.47 8.11
CA ARG A 249 15.23 -7.53 9.25
C ARG A 249 14.41 -8.01 10.45
N THR A 250 13.34 -8.76 10.23
CA THR A 250 12.51 -9.31 11.32
C THR A 250 13.06 -10.57 11.97
N LEU A 251 14.18 -11.09 11.51
CA LEU A 251 14.82 -12.29 12.04
C LEU A 251 15.92 -11.98 13.06
N VAL A 252 16.31 -10.69 13.22
CA VAL A 252 17.41 -10.23 14.04
C VAL A 252 17.02 -9.05 14.91
#